data_638f90a8cb532dac7e81262f9dc9d75f
#
_entry.id   638f90a8cb532dac7e81262f9dc9d75f
#
_cell.length_a   1.000
_cell.length_b   1.000
_cell.length_c   1.000
_cell.angle_alpha   90.00
_cell.angle_beta   90.00
_cell.angle_gamma   90.00
#
_symmetry.space_group_name_H-M   'P 1'
#
loop_
_entity.id
_entity.type
_entity.pdbx_description
1 polymer ?
#
loop_
_entity_poly.entity_id
_entity_poly.type
_entity_poly.pdbx_seq_one_letter_code
_entity_poly.pdbx_strand_id
1 'polypeptide(L)'
;MGLRSTAWLMPAVLQVRIKTPFFPKDRMETDMKVIDFRFRPNTPEIINGIKNSTMFKAACEVIGFDQRKPQPLDEIVADLDAMGVELGVITGRDAETTYGFPANNNSVLEFCRAYPNKFVGLWGIDPHKKMAAVREIEKVVKEYGMKGIAIDPYLAHMPASDARFYPLYTKCCELDVPVFITMAPPPCVPGAILEYADPRDVDKVARDFPELTLI
;
A
#
# COMPACT_ATOMS: atom_id res chain seq x y z
N MET A 1 -0.33 22.44 -54.05
CA MET A 1 -0.03 21.03 -53.77
C MET A 1 -0.23 20.84 -52.25
N GLY A 2 -1.45 20.43 -51.86
CA GLY A 2 -1.88 20.41 -50.47
C GLY A 2 -1.57 19.07 -49.81
N LEU A 3 -0.84 19.11 -48.73
CA LEU A 3 -0.63 17.96 -47.86
C LEU A 3 -1.90 17.75 -46.99
N ARG A 4 -2.59 16.64 -47.21
CA ARG A 4 -3.71 16.19 -46.38
C ARG A 4 -3.15 15.57 -45.09
N SER A 5 -3.50 16.16 -43.96
CA SER A 5 -3.27 15.58 -42.64
C SER A 5 -4.17 14.35 -42.47
N THR A 6 -3.58 13.17 -42.36
CA THR A 6 -4.29 11.96 -41.97
C THR A 6 -4.42 11.93 -40.45
N ALA A 7 -5.60 12.31 -39.96
CA ALA A 7 -5.97 12.07 -38.56
C ALA A 7 -6.13 10.56 -38.36
N TRP A 8 -5.31 9.98 -37.50
CA TRP A 8 -5.48 8.60 -37.04
C TRP A 8 -6.68 8.58 -36.09
N LEU A 9 -7.78 7.99 -36.56
CA LEU A 9 -8.91 7.63 -35.70
C LEU A 9 -8.46 6.52 -34.73
N MET A 10 -8.29 6.85 -33.47
CA MET A 10 -8.20 5.83 -32.43
C MET A 10 -9.54 5.08 -32.38
N PRO A 11 -9.52 3.72 -32.29
CA PRO A 11 -10.76 2.97 -32.13
C PRO A 11 -11.36 3.29 -30.76
N ALA A 12 -12.66 3.47 -30.72
CA ALA A 12 -13.44 3.71 -29.52
C ALA A 12 -13.12 2.66 -28.46
N VAL A 13 -12.61 3.11 -27.31
CA VAL A 13 -12.43 2.26 -26.14
C VAL A 13 -13.81 1.71 -25.79
N LEU A 14 -13.92 0.39 -25.80
CA LEU A 14 -15.14 -0.33 -25.42
C LEU A 14 -15.48 0.02 -23.97
N GLN A 15 -16.41 0.95 -23.77
CA GLN A 15 -16.95 1.24 -22.44
C GLN A 15 -17.85 0.07 -22.04
N VAL A 16 -17.28 -0.90 -21.32
CA VAL A 16 -18.07 -1.92 -20.65
C VAL A 16 -18.83 -1.25 -19.52
N ARG A 17 -20.06 -0.83 -19.78
CA ARG A 17 -21.01 -0.42 -18.75
C ARG A 17 -21.48 -1.69 -18.04
N ILE A 18 -20.89 -2.02 -16.89
CA ILE A 18 -21.43 -3.03 -15.99
C ILE A 18 -22.74 -2.46 -15.41
N LYS A 19 -23.87 -2.87 -15.99
CA LYS A 19 -25.21 -2.38 -15.61
C LYS A 19 -25.83 -3.09 -14.40
N THR A 20 -25.17 -4.09 -13.84
CA THR A 20 -25.65 -4.83 -12.66
C THR A 20 -24.57 -4.89 -11.61
N PRO A 21 -24.87 -4.65 -10.32
CA PRO A 21 -23.93 -4.94 -9.27
C PRO A 21 -23.57 -6.42 -9.33
N PHE A 22 -22.29 -6.75 -9.24
CA PHE A 22 -21.75 -8.11 -9.36
C PHE A 22 -22.32 -9.05 -8.28
N PHE A 23 -22.96 -8.49 -7.27
CA PHE A 23 -23.70 -9.22 -6.23
C PHE A 23 -25.18 -8.83 -6.25
N PRO A 24 -26.12 -9.79 -6.20
CA PRO A 24 -27.54 -9.50 -6.04
C PRO A 24 -27.76 -8.78 -4.68
N LYS A 25 -28.58 -7.72 -4.71
CA LYS A 25 -28.90 -6.90 -3.52
C LYS A 25 -29.45 -7.71 -2.34
N ASP A 26 -30.06 -8.82 -2.61
CA ASP A 26 -30.75 -9.70 -1.64
C ASP A 26 -29.77 -10.55 -0.78
N ARG A 27 -28.46 -10.49 -1.05
CA ARG A 27 -27.40 -11.15 -0.24
C ARG A 27 -26.69 -10.20 0.73
N MET A 28 -27.07 -8.94 0.80
CA MET A 28 -26.43 -7.97 1.71
C MET A 28 -27.04 -7.95 3.13
N GLU A 29 -27.99 -8.84 3.43
CA GLU A 29 -28.50 -9.06 4.82
C GLU A 29 -27.75 -10.17 5.58
N THR A 30 -26.62 -10.64 5.11
CA THR A 30 -25.78 -11.52 5.92
C THR A 30 -24.89 -10.64 6.80
N ASP A 31 -24.83 -10.98 8.07
CA ASP A 31 -23.96 -10.47 9.16
C ASP A 31 -22.46 -10.72 8.84
N MET A 32 -22.08 -10.44 7.61
CA MET A 32 -20.77 -10.73 7.06
C MET A 32 -19.84 -9.55 7.31
N LYS A 33 -18.93 -9.73 8.25
CA LYS A 33 -17.89 -8.76 8.60
C LYS A 33 -16.83 -8.70 7.52
N VAL A 34 -16.59 -7.51 6.99
CA VAL A 34 -15.59 -7.27 5.94
C VAL A 34 -14.34 -6.68 6.56
N ILE A 35 -13.17 -7.23 6.23
CA ILE A 35 -11.86 -6.65 6.55
C ILE A 35 -11.22 -6.19 5.23
N ASP A 36 -10.96 -4.89 5.10
CA ASP A 36 -10.15 -4.37 4.00
C ASP A 36 -8.66 -4.46 4.34
N PHE A 37 -7.99 -5.46 3.80
CA PHE A 37 -6.57 -5.74 4.07
C PHE A 37 -5.60 -4.78 3.39
N ARG A 38 -6.08 -3.85 2.57
CA ARG A 38 -5.25 -2.83 1.93
C ARG A 38 -5.97 -1.50 1.84
N PHE A 39 -6.51 -1.07 2.94
CA PHE A 39 -7.20 0.20 3.01
C PHE A 39 -6.24 1.37 2.77
N ARG A 40 -6.66 2.29 1.91
CA ARG A 40 -5.89 3.49 1.57
C ARG A 40 -6.76 4.72 1.75
N PRO A 41 -6.67 5.36 2.92
CA PRO A 41 -7.43 6.57 3.17
C PRO A 41 -7.00 7.68 2.21
N ASN A 42 -7.98 8.46 1.76
CA ASN A 42 -7.79 9.60 0.86
C ASN A 42 -7.91 10.94 1.62
N THR A 43 -7.30 11.01 2.79
CA THR A 43 -7.29 12.27 3.55
C THR A 43 -6.50 13.36 2.84
N PRO A 44 -6.74 14.65 3.16
CA PRO A 44 -6.01 15.78 2.55
C PRO A 44 -4.50 15.62 2.61
N GLU A 45 -3.96 15.15 3.74
CA GLU A 45 -2.53 14.98 3.97
C GLU A 45 -1.95 13.91 3.02
N ILE A 46 -2.62 12.76 2.91
CA ILE A 46 -2.18 11.65 2.02
C ILE A 46 -2.27 12.08 0.56
N ILE A 47 -3.40 12.64 0.15
CA ILE A 47 -3.60 13.10 -1.23
C ILE A 47 -2.55 14.14 -1.61
N ASN A 48 -2.33 15.15 -0.78
CA ASN A 48 -1.34 16.19 -1.04
C ASN A 48 0.09 15.65 -1.01
N GLY A 49 0.42 14.75 -0.08
CA GLY A 49 1.73 14.10 -0.02
C GLY A 49 2.06 13.33 -1.28
N ILE A 50 1.10 12.57 -1.82
CA ILE A 50 1.29 11.80 -3.06
C ILE A 50 1.36 12.72 -4.28
N LYS A 51 0.47 13.70 -4.42
CA LYS A 51 0.46 14.66 -5.54
C LYS A 51 1.75 15.46 -5.65
N ASN A 52 2.33 15.83 -4.52
CA ASN A 52 3.57 16.61 -4.49
C ASN A 52 4.84 15.74 -4.58
N SER A 53 4.69 14.43 -4.61
CA SER A 53 5.82 13.51 -4.73
C SER A 53 6.28 13.38 -6.17
N THR A 54 7.57 13.65 -6.43
CA THR A 54 8.19 13.41 -7.73
C THR A 54 8.15 11.94 -8.14
N MET A 55 8.21 11.04 -7.16
CA MET A 55 8.13 9.59 -7.36
C MET A 55 6.78 9.15 -7.94
N PHE A 56 5.68 9.72 -7.46
CA PHE A 56 4.33 9.30 -7.84
C PHE A 56 3.67 10.17 -8.90
N LYS A 57 4.28 11.26 -9.34
CA LYS A 57 3.65 12.22 -10.26
C LYS A 57 3.07 11.55 -11.50
N ALA A 58 3.90 10.83 -12.26
CA ALA A 58 3.45 10.17 -13.48
C ALA A 58 2.43 9.04 -13.20
N ALA A 59 2.61 8.30 -12.09
CA ALA A 59 1.65 7.29 -11.67
C ALA A 59 0.29 7.90 -11.32
N CYS A 60 0.27 9.05 -10.64
CA CYS A 60 -0.97 9.76 -10.30
C CYS A 60 -1.76 10.17 -11.54
N GLU A 61 -1.08 10.69 -12.55
CA GLU A 61 -1.70 11.08 -13.82
C GLU A 61 -2.31 9.86 -14.54
N VAL A 62 -1.57 8.73 -14.61
CA VAL A 62 -2.03 7.51 -15.29
C VAL A 62 -3.23 6.86 -14.61
N ILE A 63 -3.25 6.81 -13.27
CA ILE A 63 -4.34 6.15 -12.51
C ILE A 63 -5.46 7.12 -12.09
N GLY A 64 -5.38 8.39 -12.49
CA GLY A 64 -6.38 9.41 -12.13
C GLY A 64 -6.44 9.75 -10.65
N PHE A 65 -5.35 9.52 -9.91
CA PHE A 65 -5.30 9.81 -8.47
C PHE A 65 -5.35 11.31 -8.17
N ASP A 66 -4.85 12.11 -9.08
CA ASP A 66 -4.90 13.58 -9.05
C ASP A 66 -6.33 14.14 -9.05
N GLN A 67 -7.30 13.35 -9.58
CA GLN A 67 -8.72 13.71 -9.63
C GLN A 67 -9.49 13.31 -8.36
N ARG A 68 -8.86 12.55 -7.45
CA ARG A 68 -9.52 12.13 -6.19
C ARG A 68 -9.74 13.34 -5.28
N LYS A 69 -10.97 13.45 -4.77
CA LYS A 69 -11.31 14.43 -3.75
C LYS A 69 -10.84 13.92 -2.39
N PRO A 70 -10.11 14.73 -1.62
CA PRO A 70 -9.77 14.36 -0.24
C PRO A 70 -11.04 14.37 0.62
N GLN A 71 -11.08 13.47 1.61
CA GLN A 71 -12.16 13.38 2.60
C GLN A 71 -11.58 13.47 4.01
N PRO A 72 -12.27 14.13 4.94
CA PRO A 72 -11.96 14.03 6.36
C PRO A 72 -12.02 12.59 6.86
N LEU A 73 -11.24 12.25 7.88
CA LEU A 73 -11.13 10.88 8.37
C LEU A 73 -12.46 10.34 8.95
N ASP A 74 -13.25 11.19 9.59
CA ASP A 74 -14.56 10.86 10.12
C ASP A 74 -15.58 10.51 9.03
N GLU A 75 -15.57 11.22 7.90
CA GLU A 75 -16.39 10.87 6.73
C GLU A 75 -15.95 9.51 6.13
N ILE A 76 -14.64 9.27 6.04
CA ILE A 76 -14.11 7.98 5.57
C ILE A 76 -14.58 6.83 6.47
N VAL A 77 -14.55 7.02 7.79
CA VAL A 77 -15.04 6.01 8.74
C VAL A 77 -16.53 5.77 8.58
N ALA A 78 -17.32 6.82 8.42
CA ALA A 78 -18.76 6.70 8.17
C ALA A 78 -19.07 5.94 6.87
N ASP A 79 -18.32 6.18 5.80
CA ASP A 79 -18.43 5.45 4.54
C ASP A 79 -18.07 3.96 4.71
N LEU A 80 -17.01 3.65 5.45
CA LEU A 80 -16.63 2.26 5.76
C LEU A 80 -17.71 1.53 6.57
N ASP A 81 -18.31 2.20 7.55
CA ASP A 81 -19.41 1.65 8.33
C ASP A 81 -20.63 1.38 7.45
N ALA A 82 -20.98 2.32 6.59
CA ALA A 82 -22.09 2.17 5.64
C ALA A 82 -21.87 1.02 4.63
N MET A 83 -20.63 0.70 4.30
CA MET A 83 -20.24 -0.42 3.44
C MET A 83 -20.10 -1.75 4.18
N GLY A 84 -20.27 -1.80 5.50
CA GLY A 84 -20.10 -3.01 6.32
C GLY A 84 -18.63 -3.42 6.50
N VAL A 85 -17.69 -2.50 6.29
CA VAL A 85 -16.26 -2.75 6.56
C VAL A 85 -16.03 -2.59 8.06
N GLU A 86 -15.72 -3.69 8.73
CA GLU A 86 -15.47 -3.69 10.18
C GLU A 86 -14.07 -3.16 10.50
N LEU A 87 -13.08 -3.57 9.71
CA LEU A 87 -11.68 -3.26 9.96
C LEU A 87 -10.94 -2.89 8.67
N GLY A 88 -10.15 -1.82 8.71
CA GLY A 88 -9.22 -1.42 7.66
C GLY A 88 -7.77 -1.63 8.09
N VAL A 89 -6.99 -2.37 7.30
CA VAL A 89 -5.54 -2.51 7.50
C VAL A 89 -4.84 -1.45 6.66
N ILE A 90 -4.14 -0.53 7.33
CA ILE A 90 -3.44 0.59 6.70
C ILE A 90 -1.95 0.30 6.68
N THR A 91 -1.35 0.34 5.49
CA THR A 91 0.10 0.16 5.33
C THR A 91 0.80 1.52 5.20
N GLY A 92 1.79 1.75 6.05
CA GLY A 92 2.76 2.82 5.87
C GLY A 92 3.71 2.53 4.72
N ARG A 93 4.48 3.54 4.35
CA ARG A 93 5.53 3.44 3.33
C ARG A 93 6.71 4.29 3.73
N ASP A 94 7.90 3.75 3.52
CA ASP A 94 9.16 4.47 3.66
C ASP A 94 10.04 4.16 2.44
N ALA A 95 10.29 5.16 1.62
CA ALA A 95 11.15 5.09 0.45
C ALA A 95 12.12 6.29 0.43
N GLU A 96 12.49 6.78 1.61
CA GLU A 96 13.30 7.98 1.77
C GLU A 96 14.68 7.82 1.13
N THR A 97 15.34 6.68 1.35
CA THR A 97 16.70 6.46 0.82
C THR A 97 16.72 6.40 -0.71
N THR A 98 15.72 5.79 -1.33
CA THR A 98 15.71 5.58 -2.79
C THR A 98 15.15 6.77 -3.56
N TYR A 99 14.11 7.41 -3.02
CA TYR A 99 13.35 8.43 -3.73
C TYR A 99 13.30 9.79 -3.02
N GLY A 100 13.89 9.93 -1.83
CA GLY A 100 13.68 11.11 -1.00
C GLY A 100 12.21 11.27 -0.57
N PHE A 101 11.40 10.20 -0.69
CA PHE A 101 10.00 10.21 -0.28
C PHE A 101 9.92 9.93 1.22
N PRO A 102 9.54 10.92 2.03
CA PRO A 102 9.50 10.76 3.48
C PRO A 102 8.48 9.69 3.87
N ALA A 103 8.78 8.97 4.94
CA ALA A 103 7.85 7.99 5.48
C ALA A 103 6.50 8.63 5.85
N ASN A 104 5.40 8.02 5.41
CA ASN A 104 4.04 8.46 5.78
C ASN A 104 3.50 7.69 7.02
N ASN A 105 4.37 7.08 7.76
CA ASN A 105 4.06 6.24 8.92
C ASN A 105 3.32 6.98 10.04
N ASN A 106 3.61 8.26 10.23
CA ASN A 106 2.93 9.08 11.24
C ASN A 106 1.43 9.19 10.98
N SER A 107 1.01 9.33 9.72
CA SER A 107 -0.42 9.35 9.38
C SER A 107 -1.08 8.01 9.72
N VAL A 108 -0.40 6.88 9.50
CA VAL A 108 -0.92 5.55 9.89
C VAL A 108 -1.13 5.48 11.39
N LEU A 109 -0.14 5.95 12.17
CA LEU A 109 -0.23 5.99 13.63
C LEU A 109 -1.37 6.86 14.13
N GLU A 110 -1.56 8.04 13.52
CA GLU A 110 -2.65 8.96 13.85
C GLU A 110 -4.02 8.34 13.59
N PHE A 111 -4.23 7.66 12.46
CA PHE A 111 -5.47 6.95 12.16
C PHE A 111 -5.78 5.84 13.15
N CYS A 112 -4.78 5.01 13.48
CA CYS A 112 -4.94 3.94 14.46
C CYS A 112 -5.24 4.49 15.87
N ARG A 113 -4.71 5.65 16.23
CA ARG A 113 -4.99 6.30 17.51
C ARG A 113 -6.37 6.95 17.55
N ALA A 114 -6.78 7.58 16.45
CA ALA A 114 -8.09 8.21 16.36
C ALA A 114 -9.24 7.18 16.37
N TYR A 115 -9.03 6.03 15.72
CA TYR A 115 -10.03 4.97 15.58
C TYR A 115 -9.42 3.59 15.84
N PRO A 116 -9.05 3.26 17.09
CA PRO A 116 -8.30 2.05 17.44
C PRO A 116 -9.05 0.74 17.19
N ASN A 117 -10.39 0.79 17.11
CA ASN A 117 -11.22 -0.37 16.81
C ASN A 117 -11.57 -0.48 15.30
N LYS A 118 -11.15 0.49 14.50
CA LYS A 118 -11.45 0.56 13.06
C LYS A 118 -10.23 0.32 12.20
N PHE A 119 -9.04 0.67 12.69
CA PHE A 119 -7.81 0.58 11.89
C PHE A 119 -6.73 -0.25 12.58
N VAL A 120 -6.05 -1.04 11.76
CA VAL A 120 -4.80 -1.74 12.11
C VAL A 120 -3.67 -1.16 11.26
N GLY A 121 -2.60 -0.73 11.91
CA GLY A 121 -1.45 -0.14 11.25
C GLY A 121 -0.31 -1.14 11.04
N LEU A 122 0.22 -1.16 9.82
CA LEU A 122 1.48 -1.80 9.46
C LEU A 122 2.50 -0.71 9.11
N TRP A 123 3.65 -0.74 9.76
CA TRP A 123 4.66 0.31 9.62
C TRP A 123 5.50 0.11 8.36
N GLY A 124 5.60 1.12 7.50
CA GLY A 124 6.46 1.08 6.33
C GLY A 124 7.93 1.13 6.70
N ILE A 125 8.74 0.23 6.15
CA ILE A 125 10.16 0.11 6.48
C ILE A 125 11.03 0.26 5.23
N ASP A 126 12.06 1.10 5.34
CA ASP A 126 13.13 1.23 4.34
C ASP A 126 14.33 0.32 4.73
N PRO A 127 14.61 -0.74 3.95
CA PRO A 127 15.68 -1.68 4.27
C PRO A 127 17.08 -1.05 4.15
N HIS A 128 17.23 0.03 3.40
CA HIS A 128 18.50 0.73 3.26
C HIS A 128 18.95 1.42 4.54
N LYS A 129 18.04 1.65 5.49
CA LYS A 129 18.35 2.18 6.84
C LYS A 129 19.02 1.12 7.74
N LYS A 130 19.16 -0.13 7.26
CA LYS A 130 19.92 -1.21 7.92
C LYS A 130 19.51 -1.43 9.39
N MET A 131 20.47 -1.36 10.33
CA MET A 131 20.20 -1.57 11.76
C MET A 131 19.29 -0.49 12.38
N ALA A 132 19.18 0.69 11.78
CA ALA A 132 18.19 1.67 12.22
C ALA A 132 16.77 1.16 11.93
N ALA A 133 16.52 0.57 10.76
CA ALA A 133 15.24 -0.06 10.44
C ALA A 133 14.89 -1.22 11.39
N VAL A 134 15.87 -2.07 11.73
CA VAL A 134 15.66 -3.18 12.69
C VAL A 134 15.23 -2.66 14.07
N ARG A 135 15.91 -1.60 14.57
CA ARG A 135 15.53 -0.96 15.84
C ARG A 135 14.18 -0.25 15.77
N GLU A 136 13.87 0.32 14.62
CA GLU A 136 12.58 0.97 14.37
C GLU A 136 11.42 -0.03 14.46
N ILE A 137 11.55 -1.23 13.88
CA ILE A 137 10.54 -2.30 13.99
C ILE A 137 10.23 -2.60 15.46
N GLU A 138 11.26 -2.83 16.28
CA GLU A 138 11.05 -3.12 17.70
C GLU A 138 10.31 -1.99 18.40
N LYS A 139 10.73 -0.76 18.18
CA LYS A 139 10.12 0.43 18.77
C LYS A 139 8.65 0.56 18.38
N VAL A 140 8.32 0.48 17.10
CA VAL A 140 6.94 0.75 16.65
C VAL A 140 5.96 -0.35 17.05
N VAL A 141 6.42 -1.58 17.16
CA VAL A 141 5.60 -2.69 17.67
C VAL A 141 5.38 -2.53 19.19
N LYS A 142 6.44 -2.30 19.97
CA LYS A 142 6.35 -2.25 21.44
C LYS A 142 5.77 -0.95 21.97
N GLU A 143 6.12 0.19 21.38
CA GLU A 143 5.74 1.52 21.91
C GLU A 143 4.51 2.11 21.21
N TYR A 144 4.35 1.88 19.91
CA TYR A 144 3.27 2.48 19.11
C TYR A 144 2.11 1.51 18.84
N GLY A 145 2.27 0.21 19.18
CA GLY A 145 1.24 -0.80 19.04
C GLY A 145 0.97 -1.22 17.59
N MET A 146 1.92 -0.96 16.66
CA MET A 146 1.82 -1.43 15.29
C MET A 146 1.76 -2.95 15.24
N LYS A 147 0.95 -3.49 14.34
CA LYS A 147 0.66 -4.93 14.26
C LYS A 147 1.52 -5.68 13.26
N GLY A 148 2.49 -5.02 12.66
CA GLY A 148 3.43 -5.58 11.71
C GLY A 148 4.12 -4.50 10.91
N ILE A 149 4.84 -4.91 9.88
CA ILE A 149 5.52 -4.01 8.95
C ILE A 149 5.01 -4.17 7.53
N ALA A 150 5.24 -3.14 6.72
CA ALA A 150 5.01 -3.17 5.28
C ALA A 150 6.32 -2.86 4.54
N ILE A 151 6.61 -3.62 3.51
CA ILE A 151 7.75 -3.39 2.62
C ILE A 151 7.30 -3.31 1.16
N ASP A 152 7.97 -2.46 0.41
CA ASP A 152 7.77 -2.30 -1.03
C ASP A 152 9.09 -2.65 -1.76
N PRO A 153 9.36 -3.92 -2.10
CA PRO A 153 10.62 -4.36 -2.71
C PRO A 153 10.99 -3.56 -3.97
N TYR A 154 10.00 -3.25 -4.80
CA TYR A 154 10.19 -2.45 -6.00
C TYR A 154 10.63 -1.00 -5.72
N LEU A 155 10.25 -0.41 -4.58
CA LEU A 155 10.73 0.92 -4.17
C LEU A 155 12.13 0.85 -3.53
N ALA A 156 12.45 -0.27 -2.93
CA ALA A 156 13.79 -0.53 -2.41
C ALA A 156 14.79 -0.93 -3.50
N HIS A 157 14.33 -1.12 -4.75
CA HIS A 157 15.12 -1.59 -5.89
C HIS A 157 15.85 -2.91 -5.60
N MET A 158 15.18 -3.84 -4.94
CA MET A 158 15.68 -5.18 -4.63
C MET A 158 14.53 -6.17 -4.44
N PRO A 159 14.71 -7.45 -4.81
CA PRO A 159 13.69 -8.47 -4.60
C PRO A 159 13.45 -8.73 -3.10
N ALA A 160 12.27 -9.23 -2.74
CA ALA A 160 11.95 -9.54 -1.35
C ALA A 160 12.93 -10.55 -0.71
N SER A 161 13.54 -11.43 -1.51
CA SER A 161 14.54 -12.41 -1.07
C SER A 161 15.97 -11.86 -0.95
N ASP A 162 16.18 -10.55 -1.12
CA ASP A 162 17.51 -9.95 -0.93
C ASP A 162 17.93 -10.04 0.55
N ALA A 163 19.18 -10.42 0.80
CA ALA A 163 19.72 -10.61 2.14
C ALA A 163 19.61 -9.37 3.05
N ARG A 164 19.47 -8.18 2.48
CA ARG A 164 19.27 -6.93 3.23
C ARG A 164 17.93 -6.87 3.95
N PHE A 165 16.92 -7.61 3.49
CA PHE A 165 15.65 -7.75 4.20
C PHE A 165 15.70 -8.78 5.34
N TYR A 166 16.61 -9.75 5.32
CA TYR A 166 16.64 -10.86 6.30
C TYR A 166 16.70 -10.40 7.77
N PRO A 167 17.50 -9.39 8.15
CA PRO A 167 17.47 -8.88 9.53
C PRO A 167 16.10 -8.31 9.94
N LEU A 168 15.32 -7.77 8.99
CA LEU A 168 13.96 -7.26 9.25
C LEU A 168 13.00 -8.44 9.47
N TYR A 169 13.08 -9.48 8.65
CA TYR A 169 12.29 -10.71 8.79
C TYR A 169 12.57 -11.41 10.12
N THR A 170 13.86 -11.57 10.47
CA THR A 170 14.28 -12.13 11.76
C THR A 170 13.66 -11.33 12.93
N LYS A 171 13.66 -10.00 12.85
CA LYS A 171 13.07 -9.15 13.90
C LYS A 171 11.55 -9.33 13.97
N CYS A 172 10.87 -9.51 12.82
CA CYS A 172 9.44 -9.76 12.79
C CYS A 172 9.09 -11.14 13.38
N CYS A 173 9.87 -12.19 13.10
CA CYS A 173 9.73 -13.49 13.77
C CYS A 173 9.93 -13.37 15.28
N GLU A 174 10.98 -12.67 15.75
CA GLU A 174 11.23 -12.43 17.18
C GLU A 174 10.06 -11.74 17.89
N LEU A 175 9.38 -10.82 17.19
CA LEU A 175 8.27 -10.05 17.74
C LEU A 175 6.89 -10.68 17.46
N ASP A 176 6.83 -11.80 16.75
CA ASP A 176 5.60 -12.47 16.32
C ASP A 176 4.64 -11.52 15.58
N VAL A 177 5.17 -10.78 14.61
CA VAL A 177 4.40 -9.83 13.80
C VAL A 177 4.56 -10.12 12.30
N PRO A 178 3.48 -9.93 11.50
CA PRO A 178 3.51 -10.18 10.06
C PRO A 178 4.33 -9.14 9.28
N VAL A 179 4.75 -9.57 8.09
CA VAL A 179 5.30 -8.72 7.05
C VAL A 179 4.36 -8.65 5.86
N PHE A 180 3.88 -7.47 5.55
CA PHE A 180 3.11 -7.20 4.33
C PHE A 180 4.06 -6.84 3.19
N ILE A 181 4.04 -7.62 2.10
CA ILE A 181 4.92 -7.43 0.94
C ILE A 181 4.11 -6.95 -0.26
N THR A 182 4.35 -5.73 -0.71
CA THR A 182 3.67 -5.21 -1.91
C THR A 182 4.34 -5.73 -3.17
N MET A 183 3.61 -6.52 -3.97
CA MET A 183 4.14 -7.18 -5.17
C MET A 183 3.72 -6.54 -6.51
N ALA A 184 3.07 -5.39 -6.47
CA ALA A 184 2.62 -4.70 -7.68
C ALA A 184 3.08 -3.23 -7.67
N PRO A 185 4.15 -2.89 -8.42
CA PRO A 185 4.58 -1.50 -8.56
C PRO A 185 3.49 -0.68 -9.25
N PRO A 186 3.25 0.56 -8.79
CA PRO A 186 2.42 1.49 -9.56
C PRO A 186 3.04 1.76 -10.93
N PRO A 187 2.24 2.01 -11.97
CA PRO A 187 2.78 2.34 -13.29
C PRO A 187 3.62 3.63 -13.22
N CYS A 188 4.64 3.72 -14.06
CA CYS A 188 5.45 4.92 -14.25
C CYS A 188 6.23 5.42 -13.02
N VAL A 189 6.47 4.60 -12.00
CA VAL A 189 7.39 4.94 -10.91
C VAL A 189 8.83 4.69 -11.40
N PRO A 190 9.69 5.72 -11.42
CA PRO A 190 11.04 5.59 -11.96
C PRO A 190 11.86 4.53 -11.21
N GLY A 191 12.50 3.61 -11.93
CA GLY A 191 13.33 2.55 -11.36
C GLY A 191 12.57 1.40 -10.68
N ALA A 192 11.27 1.51 -10.50
CA ALA A 192 10.44 0.41 -10.01
C ALA A 192 10.13 -0.56 -11.15
N ILE A 193 10.82 -1.69 -11.18
CA ILE A 193 10.64 -2.72 -12.19
C ILE A 193 9.95 -3.95 -11.62
N LEU A 194 9.22 -4.66 -12.48
CA LEU A 194 8.41 -5.82 -12.08
C LEU A 194 9.27 -6.97 -11.52
N GLU A 195 10.52 -7.06 -11.94
CA GLU A 195 11.48 -8.06 -11.45
C GLU A 195 11.64 -8.02 -9.92
N TYR A 196 11.57 -6.83 -9.30
CA TYR A 196 11.63 -6.68 -7.85
C TYR A 196 10.30 -7.05 -7.13
N ALA A 197 9.26 -7.32 -7.90
CA ALA A 197 7.96 -7.73 -7.42
C ALA A 197 7.59 -9.16 -7.87
N ASP A 198 8.57 -10.02 -8.09
CA ASP A 198 8.36 -11.40 -8.49
C ASP A 198 7.86 -12.23 -7.29
N PRO A 199 6.68 -12.87 -7.36
CA PRO A 199 6.15 -13.68 -6.26
C PRO A 199 7.05 -14.88 -5.90
N ARG A 200 7.92 -15.33 -6.81
CA ARG A 200 8.91 -16.37 -6.53
C ARG A 200 9.91 -15.95 -5.45
N ASP A 201 10.15 -14.65 -5.28
CA ASP A 201 11.00 -14.15 -4.21
C ASP A 201 10.30 -14.19 -2.85
N VAL A 202 8.97 -14.05 -2.81
CA VAL A 202 8.18 -14.27 -1.58
C VAL A 202 8.19 -15.75 -1.19
N ASP A 203 8.09 -16.68 -2.15
CA ASP A 203 8.21 -18.13 -1.92
C ASP A 203 9.57 -18.50 -1.29
N LYS A 204 10.67 -17.88 -1.77
CA LYS A 204 11.99 -18.05 -1.14
C LYS A 204 12.01 -17.56 0.31
N VAL A 205 11.42 -16.42 0.59
CA VAL A 205 11.32 -15.88 1.97
C VAL A 205 10.52 -16.83 2.85
N ALA A 206 9.37 -17.33 2.37
CA ALA A 206 8.54 -18.28 3.11
C ALA A 206 9.28 -19.59 3.43
N ARG A 207 10.13 -20.05 2.51
CA ARG A 207 11.00 -21.22 2.75
C ARG A 207 12.08 -20.96 3.80
N ASP A 208 12.70 -19.76 3.74
CA ASP A 208 13.82 -19.43 4.62
C ASP A 208 13.38 -18.98 6.02
N PHE A 209 12.13 -18.53 6.16
CA PHE A 209 11.49 -18.08 7.40
C PHE A 209 10.11 -18.74 7.56
N PRO A 210 10.04 -20.06 7.83
CA PRO A 210 8.76 -20.79 7.90
C PRO A 210 7.86 -20.34 9.06
N GLU A 211 8.40 -19.68 10.07
CA GLU A 211 7.68 -19.10 11.21
C GLU A 211 7.12 -17.71 10.94
N LEU A 212 7.55 -17.05 9.83
CA LEU A 212 7.13 -15.70 9.50
C LEU A 212 5.75 -15.68 8.86
N THR A 213 4.84 -14.90 9.42
CA THR A 213 3.56 -14.62 8.74
C THR A 213 3.77 -13.62 7.61
N LEU A 214 3.55 -14.05 6.37
CA LEU A 214 3.61 -13.22 5.16
C LEU A 214 2.21 -12.88 4.66
N ILE A 215 2.01 -11.62 4.24
CA ILE A 215 0.76 -11.09 3.69
C ILE A 215 1.04 -10.46 2.33
#